data_52e29fb7770c4a3448362fc9b17a220e
#
_entry.id   52e29fb7770c4a3448362fc9b17a220e
#
_cell.length_a   1.000
_cell.length_b   1.000
_cell.length_c   1.000
_cell.angle_alpha   90.00
_cell.angle_beta   90.00
_cell.angle_gamma   90.00
#
_symmetry.space_group_name_H-M   'P 1'
#
loop_
_entity.id
_entity.type
_entity.pdbx_description
1 polymer ?
#
loop_
_entity_poly.entity_id
_entity_poly.type
_entity_poly.pdbx_seq_one_letter_code
_entity_poly.pdbx_strand_id
1 'polypeptide(L)'
;EELSASLADVGSAEAAVETGRLARSSVSVVEWLLHVLHPWTSYLIVPLFAMANAGIEINRHIVSEAAGSALAWGIFAGLVVGKPLGVTAAARLAARSGVAEGITGTRRQLMGVGAAAGIGFTVALFVAELAFDDPTHLAEAKLSILVASAVSAGLAAVTLMWQPRSSRTC
;
A
#
# COMPACT_ATOMS: atom_id res chain seq x y z
N GLU A 1 40.83 -40.45 -20.11
CA GLU A 1 40.85 -39.20 -19.30
C GLU A 1 40.15 -38.03 -20.03
N GLU A 2 40.38 -37.81 -21.34
CA GLU A 2 39.70 -36.72 -22.10
C GLU A 2 38.19 -36.90 -22.20
N LEU A 3 37.70 -38.14 -22.33
CA LEU A 3 36.26 -38.40 -22.45
C LEU A 3 35.51 -38.12 -21.13
N SER A 4 36.12 -38.39 -19.98
CA SER A 4 35.54 -38.11 -18.66
C SER A 4 35.49 -36.62 -18.36
N ALA A 5 36.47 -35.85 -18.80
CA ALA A 5 36.48 -34.37 -18.68
C ALA A 5 35.39 -33.74 -19.56
N SER A 6 35.21 -34.25 -20.80
CA SER A 6 34.14 -33.77 -21.70
C SER A 6 32.74 -34.05 -21.19
N LEU A 7 32.49 -35.23 -20.59
CA LEU A 7 31.20 -35.57 -19.98
C LEU A 7 30.89 -34.75 -18.72
N ALA A 8 31.90 -34.40 -17.94
CA ALA A 8 31.74 -33.50 -16.77
C ALA A 8 31.37 -32.09 -17.19
N ASP A 9 31.92 -31.58 -18.29
CA ASP A 9 31.65 -30.25 -18.82
C ASP A 9 30.23 -30.13 -19.40
N VAL A 10 29.76 -31.17 -20.13
CA VAL A 10 28.39 -31.25 -20.63
C VAL A 10 27.38 -31.32 -19.47
N GLY A 11 27.65 -32.10 -18.45
CA GLY A 11 26.79 -32.19 -17.27
C GLY A 11 26.70 -30.87 -16.49
N SER A 12 27.79 -30.10 -16.43
CA SER A 12 27.77 -28.78 -15.78
C SER A 12 26.99 -27.73 -16.58
N ALA A 13 27.06 -27.78 -17.90
CA ALA A 13 26.30 -26.91 -18.78
C ALA A 13 24.79 -27.21 -18.73
N GLU A 14 24.40 -28.49 -18.74
CA GLU A 14 23.00 -28.89 -18.58
C GLU A 14 22.43 -28.49 -17.20
N ALA A 15 23.18 -28.70 -16.12
CA ALA A 15 22.80 -28.28 -14.79
C ALA A 15 22.69 -26.76 -14.68
N ALA A 16 23.53 -26.00 -15.35
CA ALA A 16 23.44 -24.53 -15.39
C ALA A 16 22.20 -24.03 -16.17
N VAL A 17 21.86 -24.69 -17.26
CA VAL A 17 20.66 -24.39 -18.04
C VAL A 17 19.39 -24.77 -17.28
N GLU A 18 19.38 -25.88 -16.58
CA GLU A 18 18.26 -26.35 -15.76
C GLU A 18 18.04 -25.45 -14.54
N THR A 19 19.11 -25.05 -13.85
CA THR A 19 19.04 -24.05 -12.76
C THR A 19 18.56 -22.68 -13.28
N GLY A 20 18.99 -22.28 -14.47
CA GLY A 20 18.50 -21.06 -15.12
C GLY A 20 17.02 -21.11 -15.51
N ARG A 21 16.53 -22.28 -15.92
CA ARG A 21 15.09 -22.52 -16.20
C ARG A 21 14.25 -22.48 -14.92
N LEU A 22 14.70 -23.16 -13.87
CA LEU A 22 14.02 -23.17 -12.57
C LEU A 22 14.01 -21.78 -11.94
N ALA A 23 15.08 -21.01 -12.06
CA ALA A 23 15.13 -19.62 -11.60
C ALA A 23 14.16 -18.71 -12.37
N ARG A 24 14.00 -18.90 -13.68
CA ARG A 24 13.04 -18.15 -14.50
C ARG A 24 11.58 -18.56 -14.25
N SER A 25 11.32 -19.82 -13.96
CA SER A 25 9.96 -20.29 -13.61
C SER A 25 9.55 -19.94 -12.18
N SER A 26 10.51 -19.60 -11.31
CA SER A 26 10.27 -19.19 -9.93
C SER A 26 9.82 -17.73 -9.80
N VAL A 27 10.13 -16.89 -10.80
CA VAL A 27 9.61 -15.50 -10.82
C VAL A 27 8.21 -15.54 -11.42
N SER A 28 7.21 -15.40 -10.56
CA SER A 28 5.83 -15.25 -11.01
C SER A 28 5.74 -14.11 -12.02
N VAL A 29 5.00 -14.31 -13.11
CA VAL A 29 4.73 -13.24 -14.12
C VAL A 29 4.19 -11.99 -13.44
N VAL A 30 3.44 -12.18 -12.37
CA VAL A 30 2.90 -11.10 -11.52
C VAL A 30 4.03 -10.30 -10.84
N GLU A 31 5.04 -10.98 -10.32
CA GLU A 31 6.16 -10.35 -9.62
C GLU A 31 7.06 -9.56 -10.58
N TRP A 32 7.30 -10.11 -11.77
CA TRP A 32 7.98 -9.40 -12.85
C TRP A 32 7.19 -8.16 -13.30
N LEU A 33 5.87 -8.32 -13.50
CA LEU A 33 4.98 -7.22 -13.90
C LEU A 33 4.93 -6.12 -12.84
N LEU A 34 4.83 -6.49 -11.57
CA LEU A 34 4.91 -5.55 -10.45
C LEU A 34 6.24 -4.78 -10.47
N HIS A 35 7.35 -5.45 -10.71
CA HIS A 35 8.67 -4.80 -10.73
C HIS A 35 8.82 -3.81 -11.89
N VAL A 36 8.27 -4.14 -13.06
CA VAL A 36 8.32 -3.29 -14.26
C VAL A 36 7.33 -2.13 -14.17
N LEU A 37 6.11 -2.37 -13.66
CA LEU A 37 5.06 -1.35 -13.58
C LEU A 37 5.21 -0.42 -12.38
N HIS A 38 5.80 -0.90 -11.29
CA HIS A 38 5.93 -0.13 -10.04
C HIS A 38 6.56 1.26 -10.21
N PRO A 39 7.68 1.43 -10.93
CA PRO A 39 8.24 2.77 -11.14
C PRO A 39 7.31 3.67 -11.96
N TRP A 40 6.65 3.15 -12.98
CA TRP A 40 5.71 3.92 -13.81
C TRP A 40 4.48 4.36 -13.03
N THR A 41 3.91 3.47 -12.23
CA THR A 41 2.77 3.81 -11.36
C THR A 41 3.17 4.81 -10.29
N SER A 42 4.29 4.63 -9.63
CA SER A 42 4.70 5.46 -8.48
C SER A 42 5.21 6.84 -8.89
N TYR A 43 5.96 6.94 -9.99
CA TYR A 43 6.63 8.20 -10.37
C TYR A 43 5.94 8.96 -11.50
N LEU A 44 5.08 8.32 -12.26
CA LEU A 44 4.36 8.98 -13.36
C LEU A 44 2.85 9.04 -13.11
N ILE A 45 2.20 7.88 -12.91
CA ILE A 45 0.74 7.82 -12.85
C ILE A 45 0.22 8.48 -11.58
N VAL A 46 0.80 8.17 -10.41
CA VAL A 46 0.36 8.76 -9.13
C VAL A 46 0.56 10.27 -9.06
N PRO A 47 1.72 10.85 -9.45
CA PRO A 47 1.88 12.29 -9.49
C PRO A 47 0.99 12.98 -10.52
N LEU A 48 0.81 12.40 -11.72
CA LEU A 48 -0.07 12.95 -12.75
C LEU A 48 -1.53 12.94 -12.28
N PHE A 49 -1.96 11.85 -11.65
CA PHE A 49 -3.29 11.75 -11.05
C PHE A 49 -3.46 12.75 -9.91
N ALA A 50 -2.44 12.92 -9.07
CA ALA A 50 -2.45 13.91 -8.00
C ALA A 50 -2.59 15.34 -8.57
N MET A 51 -1.83 15.66 -9.62
CA MET A 51 -1.95 16.97 -10.31
C MET A 51 -3.32 17.17 -10.94
N ALA A 52 -3.87 16.17 -11.61
CA ALA A 52 -5.20 16.28 -12.25
C ALA A 52 -6.30 16.49 -11.20
N ASN A 53 -6.15 15.89 -10.01
CA ASN A 53 -7.10 16.04 -8.90
C ASN A 53 -6.78 17.19 -7.95
N ALA A 54 -5.60 17.81 -8.08
CA ALA A 54 -5.19 18.99 -7.29
C ALA A 54 -5.88 20.29 -7.71
N GLY A 55 -6.75 20.26 -8.72
CA GLY A 55 -7.60 21.38 -9.11
C GLY A 55 -8.63 21.82 -8.06
N ILE A 56 -8.36 21.51 -6.79
CA ILE A 56 -9.14 22.02 -5.65
C ILE A 56 -8.62 23.43 -5.37
N GLU A 57 -9.44 24.40 -5.58
CA GLU A 57 -9.17 25.75 -5.09
C GLU A 57 -9.18 25.72 -3.55
N ILE A 58 -7.99 25.58 -2.94
CA ILE A 58 -7.84 25.65 -1.48
C ILE A 58 -8.03 27.11 -1.06
N ASN A 59 -9.28 27.48 -0.86
CA ASN A 59 -9.65 28.78 -0.34
C ASN A 59 -9.97 28.66 1.17
N ARG A 60 -9.71 29.70 1.94
CA ARG A 60 -10.01 29.73 3.38
C ARG A 60 -11.48 29.41 3.68
N HIS A 61 -12.37 29.75 2.77
CA HIS A 61 -13.80 29.47 2.85
C HIS A 61 -14.07 27.95 2.83
N ILE A 62 -13.51 27.22 1.88
CA ILE A 62 -13.67 25.76 1.74
C ILE A 62 -13.07 25.04 2.95
N VAL A 63 -11.94 25.52 3.49
CA VAL A 63 -11.32 24.94 4.69
C VAL A 63 -12.22 25.14 5.92
N SER A 64 -12.85 26.31 6.07
CA SER A 64 -13.76 26.57 7.19
C SER A 64 -15.07 25.79 7.07
N GLU A 65 -15.60 25.62 5.88
CA GLU A 65 -16.78 24.80 5.61
C GLU A 65 -16.51 23.32 5.88
N ALA A 66 -15.39 22.78 5.37
CA ALA A 66 -14.99 21.40 5.63
C ALA A 66 -14.77 21.14 7.13
N ALA A 67 -14.21 22.10 7.87
CA ALA A 67 -14.04 21.97 9.32
C ALA A 67 -15.38 21.89 10.09
N GLY A 68 -16.44 22.51 9.55
CA GLY A 68 -17.80 22.47 10.12
C GLY A 68 -18.66 21.32 9.57
N SER A 69 -18.22 20.65 8.51
CA SER A 69 -19.01 19.64 7.80
C SER A 69 -18.94 18.28 8.47
N ALA A 70 -20.11 17.72 8.79
CA ALA A 70 -20.22 16.33 9.28
C ALA A 70 -19.71 15.30 8.25
N LEU A 71 -19.86 15.60 6.95
CA LEU A 71 -19.37 14.80 5.85
C LEU A 71 -17.84 14.70 5.89
N ALA A 72 -17.15 15.85 6.01
CA ALA A 72 -15.71 15.93 6.08
C ALA A 72 -15.15 15.13 7.27
N TRP A 73 -15.74 15.28 8.44
CA TRP A 73 -15.36 14.53 9.64
C TRP A 73 -15.65 13.03 9.52
N GLY A 74 -16.75 12.63 8.87
CA GLY A 74 -17.07 11.24 8.58
C GLY A 74 -16.03 10.57 7.71
N ILE A 75 -15.61 11.22 6.64
CA ILE A 75 -14.55 10.73 5.73
C ILE A 75 -13.21 10.66 6.47
N PHE A 76 -12.85 11.71 7.21
CA PHE A 76 -11.62 11.74 7.99
C PHE A 76 -11.56 10.60 9.02
N ALA A 77 -12.60 10.46 9.84
CA ALA A 77 -12.68 9.39 10.84
C ALA A 77 -12.66 7.99 10.21
N GLY A 78 -13.36 7.81 9.10
CA GLY A 78 -13.36 6.54 8.34
C GLY A 78 -11.99 6.14 7.86
N LEU A 79 -11.20 7.08 7.33
CA LEU A 79 -9.87 6.82 6.81
C LEU A 79 -8.82 6.67 7.93
N VAL A 80 -8.81 7.58 8.91
CA VAL A 80 -7.77 7.64 9.96
C VAL A 80 -8.00 6.63 11.07
N VAL A 81 -9.26 6.33 11.39
CA VAL A 81 -9.63 5.44 12.50
C VAL A 81 -10.29 4.16 11.98
N GLY A 82 -11.27 4.27 11.11
CA GLY A 82 -12.07 3.13 10.62
C GLY A 82 -11.24 2.09 9.89
N LYS A 83 -10.43 2.50 8.91
CA LYS A 83 -9.56 1.58 8.17
C LYS A 83 -8.49 0.91 9.04
N PRO A 84 -7.69 1.62 9.85
CA PRO A 84 -6.72 0.97 10.73
C PRO A 84 -7.35 -0.01 11.71
N LEU A 85 -8.48 0.34 12.31
CA LEU A 85 -9.20 -0.53 13.22
C LEU A 85 -9.78 -1.76 12.50
N GLY A 86 -10.41 -1.55 11.34
CA GLY A 86 -10.99 -2.62 10.53
C GLY A 86 -9.94 -3.64 10.07
N VAL A 87 -8.83 -3.16 9.50
CA VAL A 87 -7.72 -4.01 9.04
C VAL A 87 -7.09 -4.77 10.22
N THR A 88 -6.86 -4.07 11.34
CA THR A 88 -6.26 -4.70 12.52
C THR A 88 -7.19 -5.72 13.17
N ALA A 89 -8.48 -5.45 13.23
CA ALA A 89 -9.49 -6.37 13.76
C ALA A 89 -9.63 -7.59 12.87
N ALA A 90 -9.77 -7.40 11.56
CA ALA A 90 -9.89 -8.49 10.59
C ALA A 90 -8.66 -9.40 10.61
N ALA A 91 -7.45 -8.84 10.62
CA ALA A 91 -6.21 -9.60 10.71
C ALA A 91 -6.13 -10.42 12.01
N ARG A 92 -6.58 -9.86 13.14
CA ARG A 92 -6.62 -10.59 14.42
C ARG A 92 -7.67 -11.70 14.46
N LEU A 93 -8.83 -11.46 13.87
CA LEU A 93 -9.85 -12.51 13.74
C LEU A 93 -9.36 -13.67 12.87
N ALA A 94 -8.75 -13.36 11.73
CA ALA A 94 -8.16 -14.36 10.83
C ALA A 94 -7.05 -15.17 11.51
N ALA A 95 -6.20 -14.52 12.30
CA ALA A 95 -5.17 -15.21 13.08
C ALA A 95 -5.74 -16.14 14.18
N ARG A 96 -6.89 -15.75 14.78
CA ARG A 96 -7.56 -16.57 15.81
C ARG A 96 -8.32 -17.75 15.25
N SER A 97 -8.86 -17.64 14.04
CA SER A 97 -9.62 -18.71 13.37
C SER A 97 -8.74 -19.82 12.77
N GLY A 98 -7.41 -19.72 12.87
CA GLY A 98 -6.48 -20.69 12.28
C GLY A 98 -6.37 -20.62 10.75
N VAL A 99 -7.11 -19.72 10.11
CA VAL A 99 -7.09 -19.55 8.64
C VAL A 99 -5.79 -18.90 8.16
N ALA A 100 -5.09 -18.19 9.05
CA ALA A 100 -3.84 -17.48 8.74
C ALA A 100 -2.72 -17.94 9.68
N GLU A 101 -2.24 -19.16 9.48
CA GLU A 101 -1.00 -19.63 10.08
C GLU A 101 0.16 -18.82 9.50
N GLY A 102 0.76 -17.94 10.32
CA GLY A 102 1.93 -17.17 9.91
C GLY A 102 1.82 -15.64 10.03
N ILE A 103 0.71 -15.06 10.45
CA ILE A 103 0.67 -13.64 10.83
C ILE A 103 1.38 -13.45 12.17
N THR A 104 2.70 -13.59 12.16
CA THR A 104 3.60 -13.43 13.34
C THR A 104 4.00 -11.97 13.58
N GLY A 105 3.20 -11.02 13.12
CA GLY A 105 3.47 -9.60 13.30
C GLY A 105 3.18 -9.11 14.73
N THR A 106 4.09 -8.32 15.29
CA THR A 106 3.86 -7.61 16.55
C THR A 106 2.62 -6.71 16.43
N ARG A 107 1.89 -6.48 17.53
CA ARG A 107 0.72 -5.57 17.54
C ARG A 107 1.01 -4.21 16.88
N ARG A 108 2.22 -3.67 17.08
CA ARG A 108 2.66 -2.41 16.45
C ARG A 108 2.80 -2.51 14.94
N GLN A 109 3.32 -3.61 14.43
CA GLN A 109 3.42 -3.84 12.97
C GLN A 109 2.03 -3.89 12.34
N LEU A 110 1.10 -4.59 12.97
CA LEU A 110 -0.28 -4.66 12.50
C LEU A 110 -0.96 -3.28 12.52
N MET A 111 -0.72 -2.48 13.55
CA MET A 111 -1.23 -1.10 13.62
C MET A 111 -0.58 -0.19 12.57
N GLY A 112 0.73 -0.34 12.34
CA GLY A 112 1.45 0.41 11.30
C GLY A 112 0.95 0.09 9.89
N VAL A 113 0.73 -1.19 9.58
CA VAL A 113 0.12 -1.62 8.32
C VAL A 113 -1.32 -1.14 8.21
N GLY A 114 -2.10 -1.21 9.30
CA GLY A 114 -3.45 -0.67 9.35
C GLY A 114 -3.49 0.85 9.11
N ALA A 115 -2.55 1.60 9.70
CA ALA A 115 -2.43 3.03 9.46
C ALA A 115 -2.02 3.33 8.00
N ALA A 116 -1.09 2.56 7.43
CA ALA A 116 -0.74 2.66 6.02
C ALA A 116 -1.92 2.38 5.08
N ALA A 117 -2.80 1.44 5.45
CA ALA A 117 -4.05 1.17 4.71
C ALA A 117 -5.03 2.36 4.75
N GLY A 118 -4.89 3.27 5.72
CA GLY A 118 -5.63 4.53 5.80
C GLY A 118 -5.26 5.53 4.71
N ILE A 119 -4.11 5.34 4.02
CA ILE A 119 -3.72 6.14 2.86
C ILE A 119 -4.65 5.75 1.70
N GLY A 120 -5.78 6.43 1.61
CA GLY A 120 -6.83 6.13 0.64
C GLY A 120 -6.85 7.06 -0.56
N PHE A 121 -5.80 7.86 -0.77
CA PHE A 121 -5.76 9.00 -1.67
C PHE A 121 -6.41 8.77 -3.04
N THR A 122 -5.89 7.86 -3.84
CA THR A 122 -6.33 7.68 -5.24
C THR A 122 -7.74 7.11 -5.35
N VAL A 123 -8.02 6.01 -4.66
CA VAL A 123 -9.31 5.34 -4.73
C VAL A 123 -10.40 6.17 -4.05
N ALA A 124 -10.10 6.80 -2.92
CA ALA A 124 -11.07 7.62 -2.20
C ALA A 124 -11.45 8.88 -2.99
N LEU A 125 -10.49 9.51 -3.68
CA LEU A 125 -10.79 10.64 -4.58
C LEU A 125 -11.68 10.24 -5.75
N PHE A 126 -11.36 9.11 -6.38
CA PHE A 126 -12.18 8.58 -7.47
C PHE A 126 -13.61 8.25 -7.01
N VAL A 127 -13.74 7.62 -5.86
CA VAL A 127 -15.06 7.32 -5.27
C VAL A 127 -15.81 8.61 -4.93
N ALA A 128 -15.12 9.63 -4.40
CA ALA A 128 -15.74 10.92 -4.11
C ALA A 128 -16.28 11.60 -5.37
N GLU A 129 -15.54 11.56 -6.48
CA GLU A 129 -16.00 12.10 -7.78
C GLU A 129 -17.24 11.40 -8.33
N LEU A 130 -17.38 10.11 -8.06
CA LEU A 130 -18.56 9.34 -8.48
C LEU A 130 -19.74 9.48 -7.51
N ALA A 131 -19.48 9.81 -6.24
CA ALA A 131 -20.49 9.84 -5.18
C ALA A 131 -21.15 11.22 -5.02
N PHE A 132 -20.48 12.29 -5.38
CA PHE A 132 -20.95 13.66 -5.14
C PHE A 132 -21.08 14.45 -6.45
N ASP A 133 -22.30 14.83 -6.78
CA ASP A 133 -22.60 15.71 -7.92
C ASP A 133 -22.47 17.20 -7.53
N ASP A 134 -22.59 17.53 -6.25
CA ASP A 134 -22.44 18.89 -5.73
C ASP A 134 -20.96 19.27 -5.62
N PRO A 135 -20.53 20.36 -6.29
CA PRO A 135 -19.14 20.82 -6.25
C PRO A 135 -18.64 21.15 -4.86
N THR A 136 -19.51 21.63 -3.96
CA THR A 136 -19.15 21.99 -2.60
C THR A 136 -18.84 20.75 -1.77
N HIS A 137 -19.75 19.78 -1.77
CA HIS A 137 -19.54 18.49 -1.07
C HIS A 137 -18.35 17.73 -1.65
N LEU A 138 -18.13 17.80 -2.96
CA LEU A 138 -16.98 17.20 -3.61
C LEU A 138 -15.66 17.84 -3.14
N ALA A 139 -15.61 19.18 -3.04
CA ALA A 139 -14.44 19.90 -2.55
C ALA A 139 -14.13 19.57 -1.09
N GLU A 140 -15.16 19.55 -0.22
CA GLU A 140 -15.03 19.14 1.19
C GLU A 140 -14.51 17.70 1.32
N ALA A 141 -15.06 16.76 0.54
CA ALA A 141 -14.64 15.37 0.53
C ALA A 141 -13.18 15.22 0.08
N LYS A 142 -12.80 15.87 -1.02
CA LYS A 142 -11.42 15.86 -1.53
C LYS A 142 -10.43 16.40 -0.50
N LEU A 143 -10.74 17.54 0.13
CA LEU A 143 -9.90 18.13 1.17
C LEU A 143 -9.74 17.20 2.37
N SER A 144 -10.85 16.60 2.84
CA SER A 144 -10.83 15.62 3.93
C SER A 144 -9.98 14.40 3.63
N ILE A 145 -10.09 13.85 2.41
CA ILE A 145 -9.29 12.70 1.96
C ILE A 145 -7.80 13.04 1.95
N LEU A 146 -7.43 14.23 1.46
CA LEU A 146 -6.04 14.68 1.44
C LEU A 146 -5.45 14.77 2.86
N VAL A 147 -6.16 15.45 3.75
CA VAL A 147 -5.74 15.63 5.16
C VAL A 147 -5.68 14.28 5.87
N ALA A 148 -6.70 13.44 5.71
CA ALA A 148 -6.74 12.10 6.30
C ALA A 148 -5.59 11.22 5.81
N SER A 149 -5.29 11.25 4.51
CA SER A 149 -4.18 10.49 3.93
C SER A 149 -2.83 10.96 4.45
N ALA A 150 -2.61 12.27 4.59
CA ALA A 150 -1.38 12.82 5.16
C ALA A 150 -1.21 12.43 6.64
N VAL A 151 -2.28 12.51 7.43
CA VAL A 151 -2.28 12.09 8.84
C VAL A 151 -2.02 10.58 8.97
N SER A 152 -2.68 9.75 8.15
CA SER A 152 -2.48 8.30 8.13
C SER A 152 -1.05 7.92 7.73
N ALA A 153 -0.47 8.61 6.76
CA ALA A 153 0.93 8.42 6.36
C ALA A 153 1.90 8.77 7.49
N GLY A 154 1.66 9.88 8.18
CA GLY A 154 2.44 10.28 9.36
C GLY A 154 2.35 9.25 10.50
N LEU A 155 1.15 8.77 10.81
CA LEU A 155 0.94 7.73 11.82
C LEU A 155 1.60 6.40 11.44
N ALA A 156 1.52 6.00 10.18
CA ALA A 156 2.20 4.81 9.67
C ALA A 156 3.72 4.96 9.78
N ALA A 157 4.28 6.10 9.36
CA ALA A 157 5.70 6.38 9.46
C ALA A 157 6.19 6.31 10.91
N VAL A 158 5.53 7.00 11.84
CA VAL A 158 5.88 7.00 13.27
C VAL A 158 5.82 5.60 13.85
N THR A 159 4.75 4.84 13.59
CA THR A 159 4.58 3.49 14.14
C THR A 159 5.58 2.49 13.58
N LEU A 160 5.98 2.63 12.30
CA LEU A 160 6.93 1.74 11.63
C LEU A 160 8.39 2.11 11.91
N MET A 161 8.72 3.42 12.00
CA MET A 161 10.09 3.87 12.30
C MET A 161 10.49 3.61 13.74
N TRP A 162 9.55 3.57 14.67
CA TRP A 162 9.80 3.28 16.10
C TRP A 162 9.86 1.78 16.41
N GLN A 163 10.06 0.93 15.42
CA GLN A 163 10.29 -0.50 15.66
C GLN A 163 11.76 -0.71 16.07
N PRO A 164 12.02 -1.29 17.25
CA PRO A 164 13.36 -1.79 17.53
C PRO A 164 13.66 -2.88 16.50
N ARG A 165 14.77 -2.72 15.78
CA ARG A 165 15.30 -3.76 14.90
C ARG A 165 15.45 -5.02 15.73
N SER A 166 14.46 -5.91 15.70
CA SER A 166 14.65 -7.26 16.22
C SER A 166 15.72 -7.90 15.35
N SER A 167 16.90 -8.11 15.93
CA SER A 167 17.97 -8.90 15.37
C SER A 167 17.36 -10.18 14.81
N ARG A 168 17.50 -10.38 13.50
CA ARG A 168 17.33 -11.69 12.90
C ARG A 168 18.40 -12.56 13.53
N THR A 169 18.03 -13.30 14.54
CA THR A 169 18.81 -14.47 14.96
C THR A 169 18.58 -15.53 13.91
N CYS A 170 19.67 -15.84 13.20
CA CYS A 170 19.79 -17.02 12.33
C CYS A 170 19.56 -18.29 13.12
#